data_5a1eb9ec09cb1e51f9793c885516653b
#
_entry.id   5a1eb9ec09cb1e51f9793c885516653b
#
_cell.length_a   1.000
_cell.length_b   1.000
_cell.length_c   1.000
_cell.angle_alpha   90.00
_cell.angle_beta   90.00
_cell.angle_gamma   90.00
#
_symmetry.space_group_name_H-M   'P 1'
#
loop_
_entity.id
_entity.type
_entity.pdbx_description
1 polymer ?
#
loop_
_entity_poly.entity_id
_entity_poly.type
_entity_poly.pdbx_seq_one_letter_code
_entity_poly.pdbx_strand_id
1 'polypeptide(L)'
;DQILEVKKEFYNSSFNYPTRALVNFSGTEFTELSKSIADGTIPQPTTAAGVSGTKVYLRLYEAEGNAELNDTSYRLAIQPISQSWKEGSGKFGDNPKNTDGCSWENRTNPIGGTATAWANAGTTVLTVSASAQNFDNESPDINVEVTNMFRMWLNGEEQNYGMLIRFNGTQETDSTHFGHLKFFSRNTHTIYSPKLEVRWDDSSFSNGSLNELTMSGLADNFLYMKGLREEYKVGERVKFRVGARKRYIQKSFTNSVQTVTGSYITNGSGSYAIKDVATDEFIVPFKDFQGTSYTKLSCDSDSNYFIQYLDG
;
A
#
# COMPACT_ATOMS: atom_id res chain seq x y z
N ASP A 1 -9.54 -13.92 14.03
CA ASP A 1 -9.11 -13.11 15.17
C ASP A 1 -9.29 -11.60 14.90
N GLN A 2 -9.40 -10.81 15.97
CA GLN A 2 -9.46 -9.36 15.89
C GLN A 2 -8.09 -8.73 15.65
N ILE A 3 -7.05 -9.39 16.10
CA ILE A 3 -5.65 -8.96 15.98
C ILE A 3 -4.86 -10.03 15.24
N LEU A 4 -4.02 -9.58 14.32
CA LEU A 4 -3.03 -10.40 13.64
C LEU A 4 -1.72 -10.31 14.43
N GLU A 5 -1.25 -11.45 14.92
CA GLU A 5 -0.03 -11.50 15.73
C GLU A 5 1.11 -12.14 14.96
N VAL A 6 2.25 -11.47 14.93
CA VAL A 6 3.53 -12.04 14.51
C VAL A 6 4.46 -11.97 15.71
N LYS A 7 4.73 -13.11 16.31
CA LYS A 7 5.34 -13.18 17.61
C LYS A 7 6.38 -14.27 17.66
N LYS A 8 7.40 -14.06 18.44
CA LYS A 8 8.36 -15.09 18.84
C LYS A 8 8.66 -14.93 20.31
N GLU A 9 8.27 -15.91 21.07
CA GLU A 9 8.52 -16.00 22.50
C GLU A 9 9.50 -17.12 22.79
N PHE A 10 10.27 -16.91 23.85
CA PHE A 10 11.18 -17.90 24.39
C PHE A 10 10.63 -18.41 25.73
N TYR A 11 10.30 -19.66 25.82
CA TYR A 11 9.77 -20.25 27.03
C TYR A 11 10.72 -21.31 27.58
N ASN A 12 10.97 -21.22 28.88
CA ASN A 12 11.74 -22.22 29.65
C ASN A 12 13.17 -22.47 29.14
N SER A 13 13.85 -21.47 28.62
CA SER A 13 15.25 -21.51 28.14
C SER A 13 15.53 -22.53 27.02
N SER A 14 14.51 -23.13 26.41
CA SER A 14 14.74 -24.22 25.46
C SER A 14 13.82 -24.21 24.23
N PHE A 15 12.71 -23.47 24.24
CA PHE A 15 11.71 -23.56 23.19
C PHE A 15 11.35 -22.21 22.61
N ASN A 16 11.46 -22.09 21.29
CA ASN A 16 10.93 -20.96 20.52
C ASN A 16 9.48 -21.25 20.14
N TYR A 17 8.59 -20.29 20.42
CA TYR A 17 7.19 -20.35 20.01
C TYR A 17 6.91 -19.24 18.98
N PRO A 18 7.15 -19.48 17.68
CA PRO A 18 6.82 -18.53 16.64
C PRO A 18 5.32 -18.52 16.37
N THR A 19 4.75 -17.34 16.26
CA THR A 19 3.38 -17.11 15.76
C THR A 19 3.47 -16.40 14.40
N ARG A 20 2.62 -16.81 13.48
CA ARG A 20 2.56 -16.31 12.11
C ARG A 20 1.19 -15.75 11.81
N ALA A 21 1.11 -14.67 11.06
CA ALA A 21 -0.15 -14.11 10.60
C ALA A 21 -0.43 -14.53 9.15
N LEU A 22 -1.69 -14.84 8.86
CA LEU A 22 -2.19 -15.16 7.53
C LEU A 22 -3.20 -14.09 7.11
N VAL A 23 -3.04 -13.55 5.90
CA VAL A 23 -3.94 -12.55 5.32
C VAL A 23 -4.32 -12.99 3.91
N ASN A 24 -5.61 -12.94 3.59
CA ASN A 24 -6.11 -13.25 2.25
C ASN A 24 -7.00 -12.12 1.73
N PHE A 25 -6.73 -11.70 0.51
CA PHE A 25 -7.53 -10.75 -0.25
C PHE A 25 -8.16 -11.49 -1.42
N SER A 26 -9.39 -11.90 -1.25
CA SER A 26 -10.16 -12.61 -2.26
C SER A 26 -11.55 -11.99 -2.38
N GLY A 27 -12.23 -12.25 -3.48
CA GLY A 27 -13.60 -11.84 -3.67
C GLY A 27 -13.81 -10.82 -4.77
N THR A 28 -14.89 -10.07 -4.68
CA THR A 28 -15.38 -9.17 -5.73
C THR A 28 -14.34 -8.10 -6.11
N GLU A 29 -13.73 -7.46 -5.10
CA GLU A 29 -12.74 -6.38 -5.30
C GLU A 29 -11.52 -6.85 -6.10
N PHE A 30 -10.98 -8.03 -5.76
CA PHE A 30 -9.87 -8.61 -6.52
C PHE A 30 -10.28 -8.94 -7.97
N THR A 31 -11.50 -9.42 -8.16
CA THR A 31 -12.03 -9.73 -9.49
C THR A 31 -12.25 -8.46 -10.33
N GLU A 32 -12.75 -7.40 -9.73
CA GLU A 32 -12.96 -6.11 -10.40
C GLU A 32 -11.63 -5.45 -10.78
N LEU A 33 -10.66 -5.48 -9.88
CA LEU A 33 -9.31 -5.00 -10.16
C LEU A 33 -8.67 -5.79 -11.29
N SER A 34 -8.82 -7.12 -11.29
CA SER A 34 -8.32 -7.97 -12.38
C SER A 34 -8.93 -7.62 -13.73
N LYS A 35 -10.23 -7.30 -13.76
CA LYS A 35 -10.91 -6.82 -14.99
C LYS A 35 -10.36 -5.47 -15.43
N SER A 36 -10.20 -4.51 -14.49
CA SER A 36 -9.69 -3.17 -14.82
C SER A 36 -8.26 -3.20 -15.36
N ILE A 37 -7.47 -4.19 -14.96
CA ILE A 37 -6.14 -4.44 -15.54
C ILE A 37 -6.27 -5.11 -16.91
N ALA A 38 -7.17 -6.08 -17.06
CA ALA A 38 -7.35 -6.82 -18.31
C ALA A 38 -7.91 -5.94 -19.43
N ASP A 39 -8.79 -4.98 -19.14
CA ASP A 39 -9.34 -4.03 -20.10
C ASP A 39 -8.43 -2.82 -20.37
N GLY A 40 -7.30 -2.71 -19.65
CA GLY A 40 -6.31 -1.66 -19.82
C GLY A 40 -6.63 -0.34 -19.12
N THR A 41 -7.67 -0.28 -18.30
CA THR A 41 -7.98 0.89 -17.47
C THR A 41 -6.89 1.16 -16.47
N ILE A 42 -6.33 0.08 -15.90
CA ILE A 42 -5.17 0.11 -15.00
C ILE A 42 -4.00 -0.60 -15.71
N PRO A 43 -2.79 -0.01 -15.76
CA PRO A 43 -1.64 -0.65 -16.38
C PRO A 43 -1.29 -2.00 -15.73
N GLN A 44 -0.71 -2.90 -16.51
CA GLN A 44 -0.25 -4.19 -15.99
C GLN A 44 0.77 -4.02 -14.86
N PRO A 45 0.70 -4.84 -13.80
CA PRO A 45 1.71 -4.85 -12.75
C PRO A 45 3.09 -5.18 -13.30
N THR A 46 4.10 -4.41 -12.92
CA THR A 46 5.48 -4.63 -13.34
C THR A 46 6.47 -4.43 -12.19
N THR A 47 7.49 -5.27 -12.17
CA THR A 47 8.62 -5.13 -11.27
C THR A 47 9.86 -4.57 -11.97
N ALA A 48 9.77 -4.33 -13.29
CA ALA A 48 10.89 -3.80 -14.05
C ALA A 48 11.23 -2.37 -13.61
N ALA A 49 12.50 -2.11 -13.34
CA ALA A 49 12.96 -0.78 -12.99
C ALA A 49 12.82 0.17 -14.19
N GLY A 50 12.33 1.39 -13.92
CA GLY A 50 12.15 2.41 -14.95
C GLY A 50 10.97 2.17 -15.92
N VAL A 51 10.21 1.11 -15.73
CA VAL A 51 8.99 0.85 -16.52
C VAL A 51 7.79 1.35 -15.75
N SER A 52 7.01 2.22 -16.38
CA SER A 52 5.72 2.64 -15.84
C SER A 52 4.75 1.47 -15.81
N GLY A 53 4.18 1.21 -14.66
CA GLY A 53 3.22 0.13 -14.47
C GLY A 53 2.66 0.16 -13.06
N THR A 54 1.75 -0.75 -12.81
CA THR A 54 1.09 -0.83 -11.52
C THR A 54 2.00 -1.45 -10.47
N LYS A 55 2.03 -0.85 -9.29
CA LYS A 55 2.68 -1.36 -8.08
C LYS A 55 1.63 -1.69 -7.04
N VAL A 56 1.81 -2.79 -6.34
CA VAL A 56 0.89 -3.26 -5.30
C VAL A 56 1.62 -3.36 -3.98
N TYR A 57 1.03 -2.79 -2.93
CA TYR A 57 1.58 -2.76 -1.57
C TYR A 57 0.61 -3.42 -0.60
N LEU A 58 1.15 -4.24 0.29
CA LEU A 58 0.43 -4.70 1.47
C LEU A 58 0.57 -3.64 2.56
N ARG A 59 -0.57 -3.18 3.08
CA ARG A 59 -0.64 -2.28 4.23
C ARG A 59 -1.30 -2.99 5.40
N LEU A 60 -0.58 -3.08 6.52
CA LEU A 60 -1.13 -3.46 7.81
C LEU A 60 -0.76 -2.38 8.82
N TYR A 61 -1.71 -2.05 9.66
CA TYR A 61 -1.58 -1.01 10.65
C TYR A 61 -1.31 -1.61 12.02
N GLU A 62 -0.36 -1.04 12.74
CA GLU A 62 -0.01 -1.47 14.09
C GLU A 62 -1.20 -1.26 15.04
N ALA A 63 -1.53 -2.31 15.81
CA ALA A 63 -2.64 -2.28 16.75
C ALA A 63 -2.23 -1.93 18.17
N GLU A 64 -0.96 -2.09 18.50
CA GLU A 64 -0.43 -1.85 19.85
C GLU A 64 1.04 -1.41 19.77
N GLY A 65 1.29 -0.15 20.08
CA GLY A 65 2.59 0.51 19.94
C GLY A 65 3.64 0.13 21.00
N ASN A 66 3.50 -1.00 21.63
CA ASN A 66 4.48 -1.49 22.60
C ASN A 66 5.00 -2.85 22.15
N ALA A 67 5.84 -2.81 21.16
CA ALA A 67 6.57 -4.00 20.81
C ALA A 67 7.60 -4.26 21.93
N GLU A 68 7.44 -5.32 22.66
CA GLU A 68 8.51 -5.92 23.47
C GLU A 68 9.59 -6.48 22.54
N LEU A 69 10.18 -5.58 21.75
CA LEU A 69 11.25 -5.91 20.84
C LEU A 69 12.58 -5.72 21.57
N ASN A 70 13.47 -6.66 21.39
CA ASN A 70 14.87 -6.45 21.73
C ASN A 70 15.40 -5.27 20.89
N ASP A 71 16.40 -4.55 21.40
CA ASP A 71 17.11 -3.45 20.72
C ASP A 71 17.84 -3.87 19.43
N THR A 72 17.32 -4.85 18.72
CA THR A 72 17.90 -5.40 17.50
C THR A 72 17.01 -5.13 16.31
N SER A 73 17.63 -4.77 15.19
CA SER A 73 16.95 -4.74 13.91
C SER A 73 16.38 -6.11 13.56
N TYR A 74 15.15 -6.15 13.13
CA TYR A 74 14.50 -7.38 12.69
C TYR A 74 13.85 -7.21 11.30
N ARG A 75 13.49 -8.33 10.70
CA ARG A 75 12.91 -8.36 9.37
C ARG A 75 11.69 -9.27 9.35
N LEU A 76 10.57 -8.77 8.84
CA LEU A 76 9.39 -9.57 8.54
C LEU A 76 9.40 -9.99 7.07
N ALA A 77 9.19 -11.26 6.83
CA ALA A 77 9.00 -11.81 5.50
C ALA A 77 7.50 -11.93 5.20
N ILE A 78 7.12 -11.55 4.00
CA ILE A 78 5.79 -11.73 3.42
C ILE A 78 5.92 -12.71 2.27
N GLN A 79 5.24 -13.85 2.35
CA GLN A 79 5.36 -14.94 1.38
C GLN A 79 4.00 -15.41 0.90
N PRO A 80 3.83 -15.71 -0.41
CA PRO A 80 2.57 -16.23 -0.91
C PRO A 80 2.35 -17.65 -0.40
N ILE A 81 1.11 -17.94 0.00
CA ILE A 81 0.69 -19.27 0.48
C ILE A 81 0.38 -20.17 -0.71
N SER A 82 0.85 -21.40 -0.69
CA SER A 82 0.68 -22.36 -1.81
C SER A 82 -0.49 -23.32 -1.64
N GLN A 83 -1.20 -23.29 -0.52
CA GLN A 83 -2.32 -24.19 -0.23
C GLN A 83 -3.52 -23.42 0.33
N SER A 84 -4.71 -23.83 -0.08
CA SER A 84 -5.96 -23.28 0.47
C SER A 84 -6.07 -23.54 1.98
N TRP A 85 -6.62 -22.60 2.70
CA TRP A 85 -6.81 -22.69 4.14
C TRP A 85 -8.15 -22.08 4.57
N LYS A 86 -8.54 -22.32 5.80
CA LYS A 86 -9.76 -21.78 6.41
C LYS A 86 -9.40 -21.00 7.67
N GLU A 87 -9.92 -19.80 7.78
CA GLU A 87 -9.69 -18.92 8.93
C GLU A 87 -10.22 -19.53 10.25
N GLY A 88 -11.35 -20.19 10.18
CA GLY A 88 -12.04 -20.68 11.37
C GLY A 88 -12.88 -19.61 12.05
N SER A 89 -13.52 -19.98 13.16
CA SER A 89 -14.39 -19.10 13.95
C SER A 89 -13.83 -18.77 15.34
N GLY A 90 -12.70 -19.37 15.70
CA GLY A 90 -12.07 -19.20 17.02
C GLY A 90 -11.52 -17.79 17.24
N LYS A 91 -11.68 -17.31 18.48
CA LYS A 91 -11.12 -16.05 18.96
C LYS A 91 -10.13 -16.30 20.09
N PHE A 92 -9.18 -15.38 20.28
CA PHE A 92 -8.17 -15.49 21.33
C PHE A 92 -8.78 -15.68 22.73
N GLY A 93 -9.88 -14.98 23.03
CA GLY A 93 -10.56 -15.00 24.34
C GLY A 93 -11.56 -16.15 24.55
N ASP A 94 -11.74 -17.05 23.57
CA ASP A 94 -12.74 -18.11 23.69
C ASP A 94 -12.43 -19.10 24.84
N ASN A 95 -13.46 -19.42 25.60
CA ASN A 95 -13.39 -20.45 26.64
C ASN A 95 -14.71 -21.27 26.66
N PRO A 96 -14.69 -22.55 26.27
CA PRO A 96 -13.53 -23.31 25.80
C PRO A 96 -12.98 -22.81 24.47
N LYS A 97 -11.71 -23.06 24.21
CA LYS A 97 -11.05 -22.72 22.95
C LYS A 97 -11.76 -23.40 21.78
N ASN A 98 -12.11 -22.62 20.76
CA ASN A 98 -12.54 -23.13 19.49
C ASN A 98 -11.30 -23.49 18.66
N THR A 99 -11.23 -24.70 18.17
CA THR A 99 -10.07 -25.23 17.45
C THR A 99 -10.33 -25.44 15.96
N ASP A 100 -11.47 -24.93 15.46
CA ASP A 100 -11.73 -24.97 14.02
C ASP A 100 -10.78 -24.02 13.25
N GLY A 101 -10.66 -24.25 11.94
CA GLY A 101 -9.83 -23.42 11.07
C GLY A 101 -8.38 -23.89 10.93
N CYS A 102 -7.51 -22.96 10.57
CA CYS A 102 -6.09 -23.26 10.39
C CYS A 102 -5.32 -23.14 11.71
N SER A 103 -4.26 -23.95 11.82
CA SER A 103 -3.32 -23.96 12.93
C SER A 103 -1.90 -24.13 12.40
N TRP A 104 -0.94 -24.30 13.27
CA TRP A 104 0.44 -24.61 12.87
C TRP A 104 0.55 -25.90 12.05
N GLU A 105 -0.24 -26.92 12.41
CA GLU A 105 -0.21 -28.23 11.76
C GLU A 105 -1.23 -28.35 10.62
N ASN A 106 -2.41 -27.79 10.82
CA ASN A 106 -3.55 -28.01 9.92
C ASN A 106 -3.90 -26.74 9.15
N ARG A 107 -4.14 -26.87 7.84
CA ARG A 107 -4.67 -25.79 6.98
C ARG A 107 -6.19 -25.65 7.11
N THR A 108 -6.87 -26.74 7.49
CA THR A 108 -8.30 -26.75 7.83
C THR A 108 -8.57 -27.75 8.94
N ASN A 109 -9.45 -27.40 9.85
CA ASN A 109 -9.94 -28.27 10.91
C ASN A 109 -11.43 -27.99 11.12
N PRO A 110 -12.34 -28.55 10.30
CA PRO A 110 -13.76 -28.28 10.41
C PRO A 110 -14.35 -28.94 11.65
N ILE A 111 -15.30 -28.28 12.32
CA ILE A 111 -16.04 -28.82 13.47
C ILE A 111 -16.74 -30.11 13.04
N GLY A 112 -16.46 -31.21 13.75
CA GLY A 112 -17.05 -32.54 13.46
C GLY A 112 -16.55 -33.19 12.15
N GLY A 113 -15.54 -32.67 11.51
CA GLY A 113 -14.92 -33.17 10.29
C GLY A 113 -13.48 -33.64 10.48
N THR A 114 -12.83 -33.97 9.37
CA THR A 114 -11.43 -34.42 9.37
C THR A 114 -10.51 -33.21 9.11
N ALA A 115 -9.53 -33.04 9.97
CA ALA A 115 -8.48 -32.04 9.79
C ALA A 115 -7.61 -32.37 8.56
N THR A 116 -7.17 -31.34 7.86
CA THR A 116 -6.22 -31.48 6.74
C THR A 116 -4.96 -30.74 7.07
N ALA A 117 -3.85 -31.46 7.15
CA ALA A 117 -2.56 -30.88 7.47
C ALA A 117 -2.00 -30.00 6.34
N TRP A 118 -1.12 -29.07 6.70
CA TRP A 118 -0.23 -28.43 5.76
C TRP A 118 0.76 -29.46 5.19
N ALA A 119 1.21 -29.28 3.95
CA ALA A 119 2.30 -30.09 3.42
C ALA A 119 3.61 -29.90 4.20
N ASN A 120 3.82 -28.70 4.72
CA ASN A 120 4.88 -28.39 5.70
C ASN A 120 4.26 -27.67 6.88
N ALA A 121 4.54 -28.12 8.10
CA ALA A 121 4.01 -27.51 9.33
C ALA A 121 4.37 -26.01 9.41
N GLY A 122 3.46 -25.23 9.96
CA GLY A 122 3.61 -23.79 10.07
C GLY A 122 3.27 -23.01 8.79
N THR A 123 2.54 -23.58 7.88
CA THR A 123 2.08 -23.04 6.59
C THR A 123 3.05 -23.33 5.44
N THR A 124 2.53 -23.90 4.37
CA THR A 124 3.29 -24.16 3.15
C THR A 124 3.24 -22.93 2.25
N VAL A 125 4.41 -22.38 1.96
CA VAL A 125 4.58 -21.15 1.18
C VAL A 125 5.36 -21.40 -0.10
N LEU A 126 5.18 -20.50 -1.06
CA LEU A 126 6.06 -20.43 -2.22
C LEU A 126 7.31 -19.63 -1.84
N THR A 127 8.46 -20.09 -2.29
CA THR A 127 9.75 -19.40 -2.08
C THR A 127 9.98 -18.28 -3.09
N VAL A 128 9.26 -18.30 -4.19
CA VAL A 128 9.30 -17.28 -5.23
C VAL A 128 8.48 -16.07 -4.82
N SER A 129 8.89 -14.89 -5.26
CA SER A 129 8.15 -13.64 -5.05
C SER A 129 7.95 -13.23 -3.58
N ALA A 130 8.77 -13.71 -2.68
CA ALA A 130 8.79 -13.24 -1.30
C ALA A 130 9.20 -11.78 -1.23
N SER A 131 8.50 -11.01 -0.40
CA SER A 131 8.83 -9.63 -0.03
C SER A 131 9.20 -9.56 1.43
N ALA A 132 9.85 -8.47 1.86
CA ALA A 132 10.16 -8.29 3.27
C ALA A 132 10.33 -6.81 3.63
N GLN A 133 10.07 -6.49 4.89
CA GLN A 133 10.30 -5.18 5.48
C GLN A 133 11.26 -5.30 6.66
N ASN A 134 12.24 -4.39 6.71
CA ASN A 134 13.15 -4.26 7.83
C ASN A 134 12.57 -3.27 8.84
N PHE A 135 12.88 -3.49 10.11
CA PHE A 135 12.48 -2.65 11.22
C PHE A 135 13.70 -2.42 12.11
N ASP A 136 13.93 -1.18 12.50
CA ASP A 136 15.04 -0.76 13.36
C ASP A 136 14.47 -0.09 14.60
N ASN A 137 14.39 -0.83 15.72
CA ASN A 137 13.95 -0.36 17.05
C ASN A 137 12.54 0.27 17.11
N GLU A 138 11.75 0.09 16.06
CA GLU A 138 10.38 0.60 15.96
C GLU A 138 9.46 -0.53 15.50
N SER A 139 8.19 -0.38 15.77
CA SER A 139 7.14 -1.26 15.27
C SER A 139 6.18 -0.46 14.38
N PRO A 140 6.65 0.04 13.23
CA PRO A 140 5.80 0.78 12.34
C PRO A 140 4.84 -0.15 11.60
N ASP A 141 3.89 0.47 10.92
CA ASP A 141 3.00 -0.20 10.00
C ASP A 141 3.77 -1.00 8.92
N ILE A 142 3.20 -2.11 8.49
CA ILE A 142 3.70 -2.79 7.31
C ILE A 142 3.26 -2.02 6.06
N ASN A 143 4.23 -1.69 5.22
CA ASN A 143 4.01 -1.06 3.92
C ASN A 143 5.02 -1.62 2.92
N VAL A 144 4.75 -2.78 2.39
CA VAL A 144 5.69 -3.57 1.59
C VAL A 144 5.18 -3.81 0.18
N GLU A 145 6.05 -3.68 -0.82
CA GLU A 145 5.71 -3.99 -2.19
C GLU A 145 5.51 -5.51 -2.39
N VAL A 146 4.33 -5.90 -2.86
CA VAL A 146 3.94 -7.27 -3.17
C VAL A 146 3.55 -7.46 -4.65
N THR A 147 3.98 -6.55 -5.51
CA THR A 147 3.64 -6.50 -6.94
C THR A 147 3.87 -7.84 -7.63
N ASN A 148 4.98 -8.51 -7.35
CA ASN A 148 5.31 -9.77 -8.00
C ASN A 148 4.36 -10.92 -7.59
N MET A 149 3.96 -10.98 -6.31
CA MET A 149 2.95 -11.95 -5.85
C MET A 149 1.62 -11.70 -6.54
N PHE A 150 1.20 -10.43 -6.58
CA PHE A 150 -0.05 -10.03 -7.21
C PHE A 150 -0.06 -10.35 -8.72
N ARG A 151 1.06 -10.10 -9.41
CA ARG A 151 1.23 -10.45 -10.83
C ARG A 151 1.08 -11.95 -11.09
N MET A 152 1.68 -12.80 -10.24
CA MET A 152 1.53 -14.26 -10.37
C MET A 152 0.07 -14.71 -10.26
N TRP A 153 -0.69 -14.13 -9.31
CA TRP A 153 -2.10 -14.44 -9.15
C TRP A 153 -2.95 -13.95 -10.33
N LEU A 154 -2.67 -12.76 -10.85
CA LEU A 154 -3.36 -12.22 -12.03
C LEU A 154 -3.12 -13.07 -13.28
N ASN A 155 -1.90 -13.52 -13.48
CA ASN A 155 -1.52 -14.33 -14.64
C ASN A 155 -1.97 -15.80 -14.51
N GLY A 156 -2.51 -16.20 -13.36
CA GLY A 156 -2.88 -17.59 -13.10
C GLY A 156 -1.68 -18.55 -12.99
N GLU A 157 -0.48 -18.01 -12.80
CA GLU A 157 0.74 -18.79 -12.55
C GLU A 157 0.61 -19.56 -11.23
N GLU A 158 -0.02 -18.92 -10.24
CA GLU A 158 -0.32 -19.49 -8.93
C GLU A 158 -1.71 -19.05 -8.45
N GLN A 159 -2.33 -19.86 -7.60
CA GLN A 159 -3.62 -19.51 -7.01
C GLN A 159 -3.46 -18.53 -5.85
N ASN A 160 -4.38 -17.59 -5.74
CA ASN A 160 -4.41 -16.65 -4.61
C ASN A 160 -4.96 -17.34 -3.36
N TYR A 161 -4.07 -17.84 -2.54
CA TYR A 161 -4.37 -18.32 -1.18
C TYR A 161 -3.94 -17.33 -0.09
N GLY A 162 -3.57 -16.12 -0.48
CA GLY A 162 -3.14 -15.07 0.44
C GLY A 162 -1.65 -15.11 0.78
N MET A 163 -1.31 -14.41 1.84
CA MET A 163 0.06 -14.16 2.27
C MET A 163 0.28 -14.62 3.71
N LEU A 164 1.46 -15.16 3.97
CA LEU A 164 1.99 -15.44 5.29
C LEU A 164 2.95 -14.31 5.70
N ILE A 165 2.83 -13.84 6.93
CA ILE A 165 3.71 -12.86 7.55
C ILE A 165 4.40 -13.52 8.74
N ARG A 166 5.73 -13.46 8.79
CA ARG A 166 6.54 -14.10 9.82
C ARG A 166 7.89 -13.41 9.98
N PHE A 167 8.61 -13.71 11.04
CA PHE A 167 10.03 -13.37 11.12
C PHE A 167 10.82 -14.01 10.00
N ASN A 168 11.77 -13.29 9.40
CA ASN A 168 12.48 -13.74 8.22
C ASN A 168 13.60 -14.74 8.54
N GLY A 169 13.60 -15.84 7.82
CA GLY A 169 14.71 -16.80 7.80
C GLY A 169 15.12 -17.29 9.19
N THR A 170 16.39 -17.13 9.53
CA THR A 170 16.96 -17.57 10.80
C THR A 170 16.45 -16.77 12.01
N GLN A 171 15.93 -15.57 11.81
CA GLN A 171 15.35 -14.77 12.90
C GLN A 171 14.14 -15.44 13.54
N GLU A 172 13.43 -16.29 12.82
CA GLU A 172 12.32 -17.06 13.39
C GLU A 172 12.80 -18.20 14.32
N THR A 173 14.01 -18.70 14.13
CA THR A 173 14.52 -19.90 14.83
C THR A 173 15.72 -19.61 15.74
N ASP A 174 16.36 -18.46 15.63
CA ASP A 174 17.50 -18.11 16.47
C ASP A 174 17.09 -17.82 17.91
N SER A 175 18.08 -17.59 18.77
CA SER A 175 17.91 -17.27 20.17
C SER A 175 18.13 -15.78 20.51
N THR A 176 18.16 -14.91 19.51
CA THR A 176 18.53 -13.49 19.68
C THR A 176 17.41 -12.55 19.29
N HIS A 177 16.55 -12.92 18.34
CA HIS A 177 15.43 -12.09 17.93
C HIS A 177 14.15 -12.56 18.61
N PHE A 178 13.57 -11.70 19.44
CA PHE A 178 12.30 -11.91 20.12
C PHE A 178 11.43 -10.67 19.91
N GLY A 179 10.13 -10.84 19.95
CA GLY A 179 9.21 -9.74 19.87
C GLY A 179 7.79 -10.16 19.60
N HIS A 180 6.89 -9.23 19.82
CA HIS A 180 5.46 -9.39 19.65
C HIS A 180 4.92 -8.19 18.86
N LEU A 181 4.54 -8.42 17.62
CA LEU A 181 3.99 -7.44 16.72
C LEU A 181 2.51 -7.72 16.53
N LYS A 182 1.70 -6.72 16.69
CA LYS A 182 0.25 -6.81 16.59
C LYS A 182 -0.25 -5.85 15.52
N PHE A 183 -1.06 -6.37 14.61
CA PHE A 183 -1.69 -5.58 13.55
C PHE A 183 -3.21 -5.74 13.61
N PHE A 184 -3.94 -4.70 13.24
CA PHE A 184 -5.38 -4.78 13.11
C PHE A 184 -5.78 -5.79 12.04
N SER A 185 -6.79 -6.61 12.32
CA SER A 185 -7.47 -7.41 11.32
C SER A 185 -8.72 -6.70 10.80
N ARG A 186 -9.38 -7.25 9.79
CA ARG A 186 -10.68 -6.73 9.34
C ARG A 186 -11.79 -6.87 10.39
N ASN A 187 -11.62 -7.75 11.36
CA ASN A 187 -12.62 -8.06 12.40
C ASN A 187 -12.56 -7.12 13.60
N THR A 188 -11.66 -6.15 13.61
CA THR A 188 -11.57 -5.11 14.68
C THR A 188 -12.58 -3.99 14.49
N HIS A 189 -13.29 -3.92 13.37
CA HIS A 189 -14.23 -2.85 13.04
C HIS A 189 -13.63 -1.44 13.12
N THR A 190 -12.35 -1.32 12.79
CA THR A 190 -11.64 -0.05 12.70
C THR A 190 -11.43 0.34 11.23
N ILE A 191 -11.07 1.59 10.98
CA ILE A 191 -10.66 2.07 9.64
C ILE A 191 -9.31 1.50 9.20
N TYR A 192 -8.58 0.88 10.12
CA TYR A 192 -7.22 0.34 9.93
C TYR A 192 -7.19 -1.13 9.50
N SER A 193 -8.20 -1.61 8.81
CA SER A 193 -8.19 -2.97 8.26
C SER A 193 -7.02 -3.21 7.30
N PRO A 194 -6.55 -4.46 7.13
CA PRO A 194 -5.56 -4.80 6.11
C PRO A 194 -5.99 -4.33 4.72
N LYS A 195 -5.06 -3.75 3.96
CA LYS A 195 -5.33 -3.21 2.61
C LYS A 195 -4.29 -3.70 1.60
N LEU A 196 -4.73 -3.97 0.37
CA LEU A 196 -3.88 -3.97 -0.80
C LEU A 196 -4.02 -2.62 -1.49
N GLU A 197 -2.97 -1.83 -1.42
CA GLU A 197 -2.92 -0.52 -2.06
C GLU A 197 -2.33 -0.66 -3.45
N VAL A 198 -3.10 -0.28 -4.46
CA VAL A 198 -2.71 -0.35 -5.86
C VAL A 198 -2.35 1.04 -6.35
N ARG A 199 -1.16 1.20 -6.90
CA ARG A 199 -0.60 2.49 -7.34
C ARG A 199 -0.13 2.40 -8.78
N TRP A 200 -0.51 3.37 -9.59
CA TRP A 200 -0.05 3.48 -10.98
C TRP A 200 0.10 4.95 -11.39
N ASP A 201 0.90 5.17 -12.41
CA ASP A 201 1.06 6.49 -13.02
C ASP A 201 0.04 6.62 -14.16
N ASP A 202 -0.97 7.45 -13.96
CA ASP A 202 -1.97 7.82 -14.97
C ASP A 202 -1.71 9.21 -15.53
N SER A 203 -0.55 9.78 -15.26
CA SER A 203 -0.22 11.12 -15.70
C SER A 203 -0.16 11.23 -17.23
N SER A 204 -0.76 12.29 -17.73
CA SER A 204 -0.78 12.64 -19.15
C SER A 204 -0.23 14.06 -19.31
N PHE A 205 0.65 14.27 -20.27
CA PHE A 205 1.33 15.54 -20.41
C PHE A 205 1.24 16.09 -21.83
N SER A 206 0.51 17.21 -21.98
CA SER A 206 0.37 17.96 -23.23
C SER A 206 0.19 19.44 -22.91
N ASN A 207 1.25 20.21 -22.95
CA ASN A 207 1.28 21.62 -22.53
C ASN A 207 0.60 22.60 -23.51
N GLY A 208 0.17 22.17 -24.67
CA GLY A 208 -0.43 23.07 -25.67
C GLY A 208 0.46 24.28 -26.00
N SER A 209 -0.07 25.48 -25.81
CA SER A 209 0.63 26.74 -26.01
C SER A 209 1.13 27.38 -24.69
N LEU A 210 1.05 26.68 -23.58
CA LEU A 210 1.53 27.19 -22.30
C LEU A 210 3.05 27.34 -22.28
N ASN A 211 3.54 28.34 -21.58
CA ASN A 211 4.97 28.56 -21.37
C ASN A 211 5.49 27.70 -20.21
N GLU A 212 6.70 27.21 -20.35
CA GLU A 212 7.35 26.49 -19.26
C GLU A 212 7.66 27.42 -18.09
N LEU A 213 7.31 26.98 -16.87
CA LEU A 213 7.67 27.67 -15.66
C LEU A 213 9.15 27.44 -15.36
N THR A 214 9.96 28.46 -15.51
CA THR A 214 11.39 28.40 -15.17
C THR A 214 11.54 28.25 -13.66
N MET A 215 11.99 27.08 -13.19
CA MET A 215 12.12 26.73 -11.77
C MET A 215 13.40 27.34 -11.13
N SER A 216 13.61 28.63 -11.30
CA SER A 216 14.79 29.34 -10.74
C SER A 216 14.65 29.73 -9.26
N GLY A 217 13.67 29.18 -8.56
CA GLY A 217 13.46 29.39 -7.13
C GLY A 217 11.97 29.42 -6.75
N LEU A 218 11.63 28.87 -5.58
CA LEU A 218 10.26 28.86 -5.06
C LEU A 218 9.73 30.28 -4.80
N ALA A 219 10.61 31.24 -4.50
CA ALA A 219 10.25 32.62 -4.20
C ALA A 219 9.67 33.37 -5.41
N ASP A 220 10.06 32.99 -6.63
CA ASP A 220 9.68 33.69 -7.86
C ASP A 220 8.43 33.11 -8.52
N ASN A 221 7.91 32.00 -8.03
CA ASN A 221 6.77 31.29 -8.59
C ASN A 221 5.54 31.41 -7.69
N PHE A 222 4.38 31.40 -8.31
CA PHE A 222 3.09 31.39 -7.63
C PHE A 222 2.23 30.28 -8.17
N LEU A 223 1.86 29.37 -7.25
CA LEU A 223 0.97 28.24 -7.52
C LEU A 223 -0.38 28.49 -6.86
N TYR A 224 -1.44 28.11 -7.52
CA TYR A 224 -2.80 28.26 -7.01
C TYR A 224 -3.73 27.22 -7.58
N MET A 225 -4.77 26.85 -6.83
CA MET A 225 -5.82 25.96 -7.33
C MET A 225 -6.81 26.74 -8.20
N LYS A 226 -7.17 26.20 -9.36
CA LYS A 226 -8.14 26.77 -10.27
C LYS A 226 -9.50 26.07 -10.09
N GLY A 227 -10.56 26.87 -9.87
CA GLY A 227 -11.93 26.35 -9.87
C GLY A 227 -12.21 25.33 -8.76
N LEU A 228 -11.57 25.50 -7.61
CA LEU A 228 -11.87 24.67 -6.44
C LEU A 228 -13.30 24.94 -5.98
N ARG A 229 -14.07 23.89 -5.74
CA ARG A 229 -15.43 23.97 -5.18
C ARG A 229 -15.35 23.82 -3.66
N GLU A 230 -16.35 24.33 -2.96
CA GLU A 230 -16.47 24.21 -1.50
C GLU A 230 -16.88 22.80 -1.10
N GLU A 231 -17.67 22.10 -1.95
CA GLU A 231 -18.19 20.78 -1.68
C GLU A 231 -18.10 19.88 -2.92
N TYR A 232 -17.92 18.60 -2.69
CA TYR A 232 -17.86 17.55 -3.68
C TYR A 232 -18.76 16.37 -3.25
N LYS A 233 -19.23 15.59 -4.22
CA LYS A 233 -20.05 14.41 -3.95
C LYS A 233 -19.17 13.17 -3.78
N VAL A 234 -19.60 12.27 -2.90
CA VAL A 234 -19.02 10.92 -2.79
C VAL A 234 -19.18 10.18 -4.12
N GLY A 235 -18.14 9.46 -4.55
CA GLY A 235 -18.08 8.77 -5.84
C GLY A 235 -17.81 9.68 -7.04
N GLU A 236 -17.58 10.98 -6.85
CA GLU A 236 -17.30 11.90 -7.94
C GLU A 236 -15.83 11.76 -8.40
N ARG A 237 -15.64 11.71 -9.71
CA ARG A 237 -14.31 11.83 -10.34
C ARG A 237 -14.01 13.30 -10.58
N VAL A 238 -13.09 13.86 -9.82
CA VAL A 238 -12.78 15.29 -9.85
C VAL A 238 -11.42 15.55 -10.49
N LYS A 239 -11.37 16.50 -11.41
CA LYS A 239 -10.12 17.05 -11.96
C LYS A 239 -9.76 18.30 -11.20
N PHE A 240 -8.73 18.21 -10.36
CA PHE A 240 -8.16 19.34 -9.65
C PHE A 240 -7.12 20.03 -10.50
N ARG A 241 -7.29 21.33 -10.77
CA ARG A 241 -6.40 22.12 -11.63
C ARG A 241 -5.47 22.97 -10.80
N VAL A 242 -4.19 22.96 -11.19
CA VAL A 242 -3.13 23.75 -10.56
C VAL A 242 -2.65 24.78 -11.57
N GLY A 243 -2.93 26.05 -11.29
CA GLY A 243 -2.37 27.15 -12.05
C GLY A 243 -0.96 27.49 -11.55
N ALA A 244 -0.08 27.79 -12.50
CA ALA A 244 1.29 28.21 -12.20
C ALA A 244 1.62 29.49 -12.98
N ARG A 245 2.31 30.42 -12.36
CA ARG A 245 2.82 31.62 -13.01
C ARG A 245 4.01 32.22 -12.26
N LYS A 246 4.77 33.05 -12.90
CA LYS A 246 5.75 33.89 -12.19
C LYS A 246 5.04 34.83 -11.22
N ARG A 247 5.59 35.00 -10.02
CA ARG A 247 5.07 35.90 -9.01
C ARG A 247 5.21 37.36 -9.45
N TYR A 248 6.35 37.70 -10.00
CA TYR A 248 6.64 39.03 -10.50
C TYR A 248 6.78 38.98 -12.03
N ILE A 249 5.97 39.79 -12.71
CA ILE A 249 5.98 39.88 -14.17
C ILE A 249 6.79 41.10 -14.52
N GLN A 250 7.70 40.92 -15.47
CA GLN A 250 8.47 42.04 -16.00
C GLN A 250 7.52 42.93 -16.82
N LYS A 251 7.25 44.12 -16.34
CA LYS A 251 6.38 45.10 -17.03
C LYS A 251 7.13 45.67 -18.24
N SER A 252 6.46 45.71 -19.38
CA SER A 252 6.94 46.48 -20.52
C SER A 252 6.33 47.88 -20.52
N PHE A 253 7.07 48.87 -20.98
CA PHE A 253 6.60 50.26 -21.10
C PHE A 253 5.78 50.44 -22.40
N THR A 254 4.81 49.57 -22.64
CA THR A 254 3.90 49.68 -23.80
C THR A 254 2.52 50.13 -23.35
N ASN A 255 1.81 50.86 -24.19
CA ASN A 255 0.45 51.34 -23.93
C ASN A 255 -0.61 50.21 -24.05
N SER A 256 -0.21 48.98 -24.31
CA SER A 256 -1.10 47.82 -24.43
C SER A 256 -1.27 47.09 -23.10
N VAL A 257 -2.46 46.56 -22.88
CA VAL A 257 -2.73 45.68 -21.74
C VAL A 257 -1.85 44.46 -21.84
N GLN A 258 -1.06 44.22 -20.81
CA GLN A 258 -0.27 42.98 -20.73
C GLN A 258 -1.14 41.86 -20.15
N THR A 259 -1.28 40.76 -20.88
CA THR A 259 -1.93 39.55 -20.41
C THR A 259 -0.90 38.66 -19.74
N VAL A 260 -1.20 38.22 -18.53
CA VAL A 260 -0.40 37.18 -17.84
C VAL A 260 -0.75 35.83 -18.42
N THR A 261 0.14 35.29 -19.23
CA THR A 261 -0.01 33.93 -19.74
C THR A 261 0.28 32.93 -18.62
N GLY A 262 -0.60 31.98 -18.41
CA GLY A 262 -0.36 30.84 -17.52
C GLY A 262 0.88 30.06 -17.95
N SER A 263 1.53 29.47 -16.99
CA SER A 263 2.67 28.59 -17.22
C SER A 263 2.35 27.18 -16.75
N TYR A 264 3.10 26.22 -17.25
CA TYR A 264 3.01 24.84 -16.78
C TYR A 264 4.28 24.45 -15.99
N ILE A 265 4.09 23.56 -15.01
CA ILE A 265 5.18 22.91 -14.29
C ILE A 265 5.69 21.76 -15.16
N THR A 266 6.99 21.69 -15.36
CA THR A 266 7.64 20.68 -16.22
C THR A 266 7.27 19.27 -15.83
N ASN A 267 7.16 18.39 -16.81
CA ASN A 267 6.85 16.97 -16.58
C ASN A 267 7.83 16.34 -15.59
N GLY A 268 7.29 15.66 -14.60
CA GLY A 268 8.07 15.03 -13.54
C GLY A 268 8.59 15.95 -12.43
N SER A 269 8.38 17.28 -12.56
CA SER A 269 8.83 18.27 -11.55
C SER A 269 7.73 18.67 -10.56
N GLY A 270 6.47 18.30 -10.82
CA GLY A 270 5.33 18.56 -9.97
C GLY A 270 4.68 17.29 -9.48
N SER A 271 4.37 17.26 -8.19
CA SER A 271 3.60 16.20 -7.57
C SER A 271 2.58 16.76 -6.58
N TYR A 272 1.59 15.94 -6.21
CA TYR A 272 0.55 16.31 -5.26
C TYR A 272 0.49 15.30 -4.12
N ALA A 273 -0.12 15.71 -3.02
CA ALA A 273 -0.51 14.86 -1.91
C ALA A 273 -1.90 15.26 -1.44
N ILE A 274 -2.62 14.33 -0.85
CA ILE A 274 -3.91 14.56 -0.22
C ILE A 274 -3.78 14.19 1.25
N LYS A 275 -4.16 15.12 2.12
CA LYS A 275 -4.05 14.99 3.56
C LYS A 275 -5.41 15.23 4.20
N ASP A 276 -5.80 14.40 5.13
CA ASP A 276 -6.94 14.66 5.99
C ASP A 276 -6.55 15.75 7.00
N VAL A 277 -7.33 16.84 7.02
CA VAL A 277 -7.09 17.97 7.89
C VAL A 277 -7.42 17.66 9.36
N ALA A 278 -8.37 16.76 9.60
CA ALA A 278 -8.80 16.43 10.95
C ALA A 278 -7.83 15.49 11.66
N THR A 279 -7.31 14.51 10.95
CA THR A 279 -6.39 13.49 11.51
C THR A 279 -4.92 13.80 11.27
N ASP A 280 -4.60 14.77 10.41
CA ASP A 280 -3.25 15.10 9.96
C ASP A 280 -2.56 13.95 9.19
N GLU A 281 -3.33 12.95 8.75
CA GLU A 281 -2.84 11.77 8.03
C GLU A 281 -2.84 11.99 6.51
N PHE A 282 -1.81 11.49 5.84
CA PHE A 282 -1.77 11.48 4.38
C PHE A 282 -2.61 10.34 3.82
N ILE A 283 -3.73 10.69 3.18
CA ILE A 283 -4.55 9.75 2.40
C ILE A 283 -3.78 9.32 1.13
N VAL A 284 -3.19 10.31 0.44
CA VAL A 284 -2.30 10.09 -0.70
C VAL A 284 -0.99 10.83 -0.42
N PRO A 285 0.06 10.16 0.03
CA PRO A 285 1.33 10.80 0.33
C PRO A 285 2.10 11.13 -0.95
N PHE A 286 2.95 12.15 -0.88
CA PHE A 286 3.99 12.35 -1.88
C PHE A 286 4.87 11.11 -1.90
N LYS A 287 4.95 10.40 -3.00
CA LYS A 287 5.91 9.31 -3.13
C LYS A 287 6.49 9.28 -4.52
N ASP A 288 7.78 9.46 -4.54
CA ASP A 288 8.63 9.15 -5.66
C ASP A 288 9.20 7.75 -5.42
N PHE A 289 8.71 6.77 -6.16
CA PHE A 289 9.19 5.40 -6.03
C PHE A 289 10.04 5.06 -7.26
N GLN A 290 11.36 5.14 -7.13
CA GLN A 290 12.34 4.65 -8.12
C GLN A 290 11.94 4.91 -9.58
N GLY A 291 11.52 6.14 -9.89
CA GLY A 291 11.15 6.55 -11.24
C GLY A 291 9.68 6.32 -11.63
N THR A 292 8.84 5.80 -10.74
CA THR A 292 7.38 5.72 -10.92
C THR A 292 6.69 6.58 -9.86
N SER A 293 6.60 7.87 -10.11
CA SER A 293 5.81 8.77 -9.30
C SER A 293 4.35 8.69 -9.71
N TYR A 294 3.51 8.05 -8.90
CA TYR A 294 2.06 7.95 -9.13
C TYR A 294 1.29 9.20 -8.70
N THR A 295 1.96 10.18 -8.10
CA THR A 295 1.39 11.49 -7.73
C THR A 295 1.89 12.62 -8.62
N LYS A 296 2.38 12.32 -9.81
CA LYS A 296 2.77 13.33 -10.79
C LYS A 296 1.59 14.20 -11.19
N LEU A 297 1.87 15.46 -11.41
CA LEU A 297 0.93 16.36 -12.07
C LEU A 297 0.89 16.07 -13.57
N SER A 298 -0.31 15.87 -14.08
CA SER A 298 -0.62 15.92 -15.50
C SER A 298 -0.61 17.35 -16.01
N CYS A 299 -0.59 17.54 -17.32
CA CYS A 299 -0.73 18.84 -17.96
C CYS A 299 -1.63 18.74 -19.18
N ASP A 300 -2.51 19.70 -19.38
CA ASP A 300 -3.23 19.93 -20.61
C ASP A 300 -3.00 21.36 -21.11
N SER A 301 -3.67 21.77 -22.18
CA SER A 301 -3.54 23.11 -22.77
C SER A 301 -3.98 24.25 -21.86
N ASP A 302 -4.60 23.99 -20.73
CA ASP A 302 -5.09 25.01 -19.79
C ASP A 302 -4.22 25.13 -18.53
N SER A 303 -3.75 24.02 -17.98
CA SER A 303 -2.94 24.01 -16.74
C SER A 303 -2.43 22.61 -16.38
N ASN A 304 -1.59 22.53 -15.37
CA ASN A 304 -1.36 21.27 -14.69
C ASN A 304 -2.62 20.82 -13.95
N TYR A 305 -2.78 19.51 -13.76
CA TYR A 305 -3.91 18.95 -13.04
C TYR A 305 -3.58 17.56 -12.49
N PHE A 306 -4.41 17.10 -11.58
CA PHE A 306 -4.52 15.69 -11.17
C PHE A 306 -5.98 15.30 -11.06
N ILE A 307 -6.24 14.00 -11.11
CA ILE A 307 -7.61 13.45 -11.02
C ILE A 307 -7.68 12.59 -9.78
N GLN A 308 -8.75 12.76 -9.03
CA GLN A 308 -9.03 11.96 -7.84
C GLN A 308 -10.47 11.48 -7.86
N TYR A 309 -10.68 10.22 -7.52
CA TYR A 309 -11.99 9.68 -7.17
C TYR A 309 -12.20 9.94 -5.68
N LEU A 310 -13.31 10.61 -5.36
CA LEU A 310 -13.66 10.95 -3.99
C LEU A 310 -14.57 9.84 -3.47
N ASP A 311 -13.98 8.88 -2.76
CA ASP A 311 -14.71 7.85 -2.04
C ASP A 311 -14.85 8.29 -0.57
N GLY A 312 -15.97 7.90 0.07
CA GLY A 312 -16.33 8.36 1.41
C GLY A 312 -15.89 7.43 2.52
#